data_eed835d25031ef7debb969dba1f2b11f
#
_entry.id   eed835d25031ef7debb969dba1f2b11f
#
_cell.length_a   1.000
_cell.length_b   1.000
_cell.length_c   1.000
_cell.angle_alpha   90.00
_cell.angle_beta   90.00
_cell.angle_gamma   90.00
#
_symmetry.space_group_name_H-M   'P 1'
#
loop_
_entity.id
_entity.type
_entity.pdbx_description
1 polymer ?
#
loop_
_entity_poly.entity_id
_entity_poly.type
_entity_poly.pdbx_seq_one_letter_code
_entity_poly.pdbx_strand_id
1 'polypeptide(L)'
;MLDLFAGTGGLGLEALSRGAKAVDFVETRSSSLHALKANIALLRMRDRTRVFKRDALPYAGALVTGSYDIAFVDPPYESRMLDRVVEYWQQNRFARILVAEHAKSHVLPAGARRLAFDDTVVTFYIA
;
A
#
# COMPACT_ATOMS: atom_id res chain seq x y z
N MET A 1 5.94 -6.16 -4.46
CA MET A 1 5.33 -4.93 -3.92
C MET A 1 3.95 -5.22 -3.37
N LEU A 2 3.59 -4.58 -2.30
CA LEU A 2 2.27 -4.67 -1.69
C LEU A 2 1.56 -3.31 -1.82
N ASP A 3 0.31 -3.32 -2.28
CA ASP A 3 -0.55 -2.15 -2.34
C ASP A 3 -1.73 -2.35 -1.40
N LEU A 4 -1.58 -1.88 -0.17
CA LEU A 4 -2.65 -1.90 0.83
C LEU A 4 -3.65 -0.78 0.55
N PHE A 5 -4.95 -1.06 0.67
CA PHE A 5 -6.00 -0.12 0.29
C PHE A 5 -5.94 0.25 -1.20
N ALA A 6 -5.85 -0.76 -2.04
CA ALA A 6 -5.49 -0.60 -3.45
C ALA A 6 -6.48 0.23 -4.28
N GLY A 7 -7.75 0.28 -3.90
CA GLY A 7 -8.76 0.98 -4.68
C GLY A 7 -8.87 0.39 -6.08
N THR A 8 -8.78 1.25 -7.09
CA THR A 8 -8.82 0.84 -8.51
C THR A 8 -7.46 0.37 -9.05
N GLY A 9 -6.43 0.39 -8.22
CA GLY A 9 -5.11 -0.15 -8.54
C GLY A 9 -4.14 0.83 -9.20
N GLY A 10 -4.47 2.11 -9.26
CA GLY A 10 -3.65 3.10 -9.96
C GLY A 10 -2.19 3.10 -9.53
N LEU A 11 -1.92 3.05 -8.24
CA LEU A 11 -0.56 3.10 -7.70
C LEU A 11 0.25 1.84 -8.05
N GLY A 12 -0.30 0.66 -7.78
CA GLY A 12 0.38 -0.60 -8.08
C GLY A 12 0.56 -0.85 -9.57
N LEU A 13 -0.43 -0.48 -10.37
CA LEU A 13 -0.33 -0.60 -11.84
C LEU A 13 0.72 0.34 -12.42
N GLU A 14 0.82 1.57 -11.88
CA GLU A 14 1.89 2.50 -12.26
C GLU A 14 3.26 1.93 -11.88
N ALA A 15 3.39 1.31 -10.72
CA ALA A 15 4.64 0.67 -10.31
C ALA A 15 5.04 -0.46 -11.27
N LEU A 16 4.08 -1.27 -11.73
CA LEU A 16 4.34 -2.32 -12.73
C LEU A 16 4.81 -1.73 -14.04
N SER A 17 4.21 -0.63 -14.50
CA SER A 17 4.62 0.05 -15.74
C SER A 17 6.03 0.63 -15.66
N ARG A 18 6.50 0.92 -14.43
CA ARG A 18 7.84 1.45 -14.15
C ARG A 18 8.86 0.38 -13.78
N GLY A 19 8.52 -0.88 -13.90
CA GLY A 19 9.48 -1.98 -13.74
C GLY A 19 9.35 -2.83 -12.50
N ALA A 20 8.33 -2.65 -11.67
CA ALA A 20 8.06 -3.58 -10.57
C ALA A 20 7.78 -4.97 -11.16
N LYS A 21 8.33 -6.01 -10.53
CA LYS A 21 8.18 -7.38 -11.02
C LYS A 21 6.79 -7.93 -10.79
N ALA A 22 6.23 -7.68 -9.62
CA ALA A 22 4.93 -8.19 -9.22
C ALA A 22 4.31 -7.29 -8.16
N VAL A 23 2.98 -7.25 -8.12
CA VAL A 23 2.22 -6.49 -7.12
C VAL A 23 1.09 -7.35 -6.56
N ASP A 24 0.99 -7.35 -5.24
CA ASP A 24 -0.17 -7.87 -4.51
C ASP A 24 -1.06 -6.70 -4.12
N PHE A 25 -2.32 -6.77 -4.50
CA PHE A 25 -3.32 -5.75 -4.18
C PHE A 25 -4.25 -6.26 -3.09
N VAL A 26 -4.49 -5.45 -2.07
CA VAL A 26 -5.44 -5.76 -0.99
C VAL A 26 -6.53 -4.71 -0.98
N GLU A 27 -7.77 -5.15 -1.15
CA GLU A 27 -8.95 -4.28 -1.25
C GLU A 27 -10.20 -5.04 -0.80
N THR A 28 -11.17 -4.35 -0.18
CA THR A 28 -12.44 -4.97 0.25
C THR A 28 -13.66 -4.49 -0.53
N ARG A 29 -13.63 -3.28 -1.09
CA ARG A 29 -14.79 -2.70 -1.76
C ARG A 29 -15.06 -3.40 -3.08
N SER A 30 -16.27 -3.94 -3.25
CA SER A 30 -16.64 -4.68 -4.46
C SER A 30 -16.53 -3.85 -5.74
N SER A 31 -16.94 -2.57 -5.70
CA SER A 31 -16.82 -1.67 -6.85
C SER A 31 -15.37 -1.41 -7.23
N SER A 32 -14.50 -1.17 -6.23
CA SER A 32 -13.07 -0.97 -6.45
C SER A 32 -12.41 -2.24 -6.98
N LEU A 33 -12.75 -3.40 -6.44
CA LEU A 33 -12.22 -4.69 -6.92
C LEU A 33 -12.61 -4.97 -8.36
N HIS A 34 -13.84 -4.66 -8.74
CA HIS A 34 -14.28 -4.81 -10.11
C HIS A 34 -13.45 -3.96 -11.07
N ALA A 35 -13.27 -2.68 -10.73
CA ALA A 35 -12.47 -1.76 -11.52
C ALA A 35 -10.99 -2.18 -11.56
N LEU A 36 -10.42 -2.60 -10.42
CA LEU A 36 -9.05 -3.08 -10.33
C LEU A 36 -8.81 -4.27 -11.27
N LYS A 37 -9.68 -5.27 -11.22
CA LYS A 37 -9.57 -6.46 -12.08
C LYS A 37 -9.71 -6.12 -13.55
N ALA A 38 -10.62 -5.18 -13.89
CA ALA A 38 -10.77 -4.70 -15.26
C ALA A 38 -9.52 -3.98 -15.75
N ASN A 39 -8.92 -3.13 -14.90
CA ASN A 39 -7.69 -2.41 -15.24
C ASN A 39 -6.51 -3.36 -15.43
N ILE A 40 -6.38 -4.37 -14.57
CA ILE A 40 -5.33 -5.39 -14.71
C ILE A 40 -5.46 -6.14 -16.04
N ALA A 41 -6.69 -6.54 -16.39
CA ALA A 41 -6.95 -7.23 -17.65
C ALA A 41 -6.67 -6.35 -18.87
N LEU A 42 -7.12 -5.10 -18.83
CA LEU A 42 -6.91 -4.12 -19.91
C LEU A 42 -5.43 -3.89 -20.17
N LEU A 43 -4.62 -3.79 -19.12
CA LEU A 43 -3.17 -3.57 -19.21
C LEU A 43 -2.38 -4.87 -19.40
N ARG A 44 -3.05 -6.02 -19.44
CA ARG A 44 -2.43 -7.35 -19.63
C ARG A 44 -1.38 -7.68 -18.57
N MET A 45 -1.71 -7.37 -17.30
CA MET A 45 -0.78 -7.54 -16.18
C MET A 45 -1.17 -8.67 -15.21
N ARG A 46 -2.05 -9.59 -15.63
CA ARG A 46 -2.52 -10.69 -14.76
C ARG A 46 -1.39 -11.55 -14.21
N ASP A 47 -0.40 -11.86 -15.03
CA ASP A 47 0.70 -12.74 -14.64
C ASP A 47 1.64 -12.13 -13.59
N ARG A 48 1.53 -10.83 -13.38
CA ARG A 48 2.38 -10.07 -12.45
C ARG A 48 1.62 -9.53 -11.27
N THR A 49 0.36 -9.93 -11.10
CA THR A 49 -0.52 -9.40 -10.04
C THR A 49 -1.23 -10.52 -9.29
N ARG A 50 -1.47 -10.27 -8.00
CA ARG A 50 -2.43 -11.03 -7.20
C ARG A 50 -3.38 -10.04 -6.55
N VAL A 51 -4.66 -10.40 -6.47
CA VAL A 51 -5.69 -9.56 -5.86
C VAL A 51 -6.31 -10.30 -4.69
N PHE A 52 -6.24 -9.71 -3.50
CA PHE A 52 -6.81 -10.26 -2.28
C PHE A 52 -7.98 -9.42 -1.82
N LYS A 53 -9.17 -10.01 -1.82
CA LYS A 53 -10.35 -9.39 -1.21
C LYS A 53 -10.29 -9.62 0.29
N ARG A 54 -9.56 -8.74 1.00
CA ARG A 54 -9.35 -8.83 2.45
C ARG A 54 -9.27 -7.44 3.07
N ASP A 55 -9.57 -7.36 4.36
CA ASP A 55 -9.29 -6.17 5.15
C ASP A 55 -7.79 -5.97 5.28
N ALA A 56 -7.34 -4.73 5.03
CA ALA A 56 -5.92 -4.41 5.03
C ALA A 56 -5.27 -4.57 6.40
N LEU A 57 -5.96 -4.24 7.50
CA LEU A 57 -5.38 -4.33 8.84
C LEU A 57 -5.07 -5.77 9.26
N PRO A 58 -6.03 -6.71 9.24
CA PRO A 58 -5.72 -8.10 9.55
C PRO A 58 -4.68 -8.69 8.59
N TYR A 59 -4.72 -8.32 7.33
CA TYR A 59 -3.75 -8.77 6.34
C TYR A 59 -2.33 -8.30 6.72
N ALA A 60 -2.15 -7.02 6.99
CA ALA A 60 -0.86 -6.45 7.39
C ALA A 60 -0.36 -7.04 8.72
N GLY A 61 -1.26 -7.20 9.69
CA GLY A 61 -0.91 -7.75 11.01
C GLY A 61 -0.47 -9.21 10.98
N ALA A 62 -0.85 -9.97 9.95
CA ALA A 62 -0.48 -11.37 9.78
C ALA A 62 0.80 -11.57 8.95
N LEU A 63 1.36 -10.51 8.38
CA LEU A 63 2.56 -10.61 7.55
C LEU A 63 3.80 -10.88 8.39
N VAL A 64 4.74 -11.63 7.78
CA VAL A 64 6.03 -11.90 8.41
C VAL A 64 7.08 -10.92 7.91
N THR A 65 8.18 -10.81 8.65
CA THR A 65 9.32 -9.94 8.31
C THR A 65 9.82 -10.25 6.90
N GLY A 66 10.01 -9.20 6.11
CA GLY A 66 10.61 -9.32 4.78
C GLY A 66 9.70 -9.90 3.70
N SER A 67 8.38 -9.96 3.94
CA SER A 67 7.42 -10.50 2.95
C SER A 67 7.43 -9.72 1.63
N TYR A 68 7.71 -8.42 1.69
CA TYR A 68 7.70 -7.53 0.52
C TYR A 68 8.94 -6.64 0.49
N ASP A 69 9.34 -6.23 -0.69
CA ASP A 69 10.37 -5.21 -0.86
C ASP A 69 9.82 -3.83 -0.53
N ILE A 70 8.64 -3.50 -1.06
CA ILE A 70 7.98 -2.22 -0.87
C ILE A 70 6.50 -2.46 -0.56
N ALA A 71 5.98 -1.74 0.41
CA ALA A 71 4.54 -1.67 0.69
C ALA A 71 4.07 -0.22 0.66
N PHE A 72 2.98 0.02 -0.04
CA PHE A 72 2.29 1.30 -0.04
C PHE A 72 1.07 1.22 0.85
N VAL A 73 0.83 2.28 1.61
CA VAL A 73 -0.35 2.41 2.45
C VAL A 73 -0.95 3.80 2.29
N ASP A 74 -2.17 3.82 1.75
CA ASP A 74 -2.96 5.04 1.56
C ASP A 74 -4.42 4.73 1.92
N PRO A 75 -4.75 4.66 3.22
CA PRO A 75 -6.09 4.31 3.67
C PRO A 75 -7.08 5.46 3.47
N PRO A 76 -8.38 5.20 3.66
CA PRO A 76 -9.39 6.26 3.60
C PRO A 76 -9.04 7.42 4.53
N TYR A 77 -9.36 8.63 4.07
CA TYR A 77 -9.07 9.87 4.77
C TYR A 77 -9.64 9.86 6.20
N GLU A 78 -8.89 10.45 7.14
CA GLU A 78 -9.23 10.57 8.57
C GLU A 78 -9.40 9.24 9.31
N SER A 79 -8.87 8.13 8.79
CA SER A 79 -8.93 6.87 9.50
C SER A 79 -7.67 6.64 10.36
N ARG A 80 -7.83 5.84 11.43
CA ARG A 80 -6.69 5.41 12.25
C ARG A 80 -5.99 4.17 11.68
N MET A 81 -6.41 3.71 10.51
CA MET A 81 -5.85 2.51 9.89
C MET A 81 -4.38 2.69 9.55
N LEU A 82 -4.00 3.91 9.13
CA LEU A 82 -2.60 4.22 8.82
C LEU A 82 -1.69 4.03 10.03
N ASP A 83 -2.10 4.56 11.18
CA ASP A 83 -1.34 4.42 12.43
C ASP A 83 -1.13 2.95 12.79
N ARG A 84 -2.17 2.12 12.61
CA ARG A 84 -2.11 0.69 12.90
C ARG A 84 -1.17 -0.05 11.95
N VAL A 85 -1.21 0.29 10.67
CA VAL A 85 -0.29 -0.31 9.68
C VAL A 85 1.15 0.05 10.00
N VAL A 86 1.42 1.30 10.35
CA VAL A 86 2.77 1.74 10.75
C VAL A 86 3.23 1.01 12.00
N GLU A 87 2.36 0.84 13.01
CA GLU A 87 2.67 0.06 14.20
C GLU A 87 3.05 -1.39 13.87
N TYR A 88 2.26 -2.06 13.03
CA TYR A 88 2.55 -3.42 12.59
C TYR A 88 3.90 -3.50 11.89
N TRP A 89 4.20 -2.53 11.04
CA TRP A 89 5.48 -2.49 10.35
C TRP A 89 6.64 -2.28 11.33
N GLN A 90 6.48 -1.41 12.31
CA GLN A 90 7.49 -1.20 13.34
C GLN A 90 7.75 -2.47 14.17
N GLN A 91 6.74 -3.28 14.38
CA GLN A 91 6.84 -4.53 15.14
C GLN A 91 7.53 -5.64 14.36
N ASN A 92 7.28 -5.79 13.08
CA ASN A 92 7.77 -6.96 12.34
C ASN A 92 8.47 -6.68 11.00
N ARG A 93 8.53 -5.43 10.54
CA ARG A 93 9.22 -5.05 9.28
C ARG A 93 8.81 -5.93 8.10
N PHE A 94 7.51 -6.05 7.83
CA PHE A 94 6.98 -6.89 6.75
C PHE A 94 7.37 -6.43 5.34
N ALA A 95 7.87 -5.22 5.18
CA ALA A 95 8.44 -4.69 3.94
C ALA A 95 9.75 -3.99 4.24
N ARG A 96 10.69 -4.01 3.30
CA ARG A 96 11.95 -3.26 3.46
C ARG A 96 11.70 -1.76 3.48
N ILE A 97 10.74 -1.30 2.67
CA ILE A 97 10.33 0.10 2.62
C ILE A 97 8.81 0.15 2.75
N LEU A 98 8.33 0.91 3.71
CA LEU A 98 6.92 1.26 3.84
C LEU A 98 6.74 2.70 3.39
N VAL A 99 5.84 2.92 2.45
CA VAL A 99 5.53 4.25 1.92
C VAL A 99 4.12 4.62 2.38
N ALA A 100 4.03 5.64 3.23
CA ALA A 100 2.77 6.11 3.80
C ALA A 100 2.42 7.48 3.23
N GLU A 101 1.25 7.58 2.59
CA GLU A 101 0.69 8.85 2.14
C GLU A 101 -0.35 9.32 3.15
N HIS A 102 -0.24 10.57 3.60
CA HIS A 102 -1.13 11.12 4.63
C HIS A 102 -1.24 12.64 4.54
N ALA A 103 -2.24 13.20 5.21
CA ALA A 103 -2.37 14.66 5.33
C ALA A 103 -1.26 15.23 6.21
N LYS A 104 -0.89 16.48 5.99
CA LYS A 104 0.09 17.20 6.83
C LYS A 104 -0.30 17.23 8.29
N SER A 105 -1.60 17.31 8.57
CA SER A 105 -2.14 17.35 9.93
C SER A 105 -2.07 16.00 10.65
N HIS A 106 -1.87 14.90 9.92
CA HIS A 106 -1.77 13.57 10.49
C HIS A 106 -0.35 13.31 10.96
N VAL A 107 -0.16 13.26 12.26
CA VAL A 107 1.15 13.05 12.87
C VAL A 107 1.45 11.56 12.95
N LEU A 108 2.55 11.15 12.34
CA LEU A 108 3.06 9.78 12.38
C LEU A 108 4.44 9.75 13.06
N PRO A 109 4.89 8.57 13.52
CA PRO A 109 6.27 8.41 13.96
C PRO A 109 7.25 8.86 12.88
N ALA A 110 8.40 9.39 13.26
CA ALA A 110 9.42 9.84 12.32
C ALA A 110 9.90 8.68 11.45
N GLY A 111 9.96 8.93 10.12
CA GLY A 111 10.49 7.99 9.14
C GLY A 111 11.91 8.36 8.71
N ALA A 112 12.45 7.60 7.77
CA ALA A 112 13.77 7.86 7.20
C ALA A 112 13.76 9.09 6.28
N ARG A 113 12.65 9.32 5.60
CA ARG A 113 12.49 10.44 4.68
C ARG A 113 11.04 10.90 4.63
N ARG A 114 10.85 12.19 4.38
CA ARG A 114 9.53 12.80 4.27
C ARG A 114 9.53 13.78 3.11
N LEU A 115 8.51 13.67 2.22
CA LEU A 115 8.30 14.58 1.10
C LEU A 115 6.92 15.23 1.24
N ALA A 116 6.87 16.55 1.13
CA ALA A 116 5.62 17.31 1.24
C ALA A 116 5.18 17.82 -0.14
N PHE A 117 3.90 17.65 -0.45
CA PHE A 117 3.26 18.12 -1.68
C PHE A 117 1.96 18.81 -1.32
N ASP A 118 1.93 20.14 -1.31
CA ASP A 118 0.76 20.93 -0.88
C ASP A 118 0.24 20.45 0.49
N ASP A 119 -0.93 19.82 0.55
CA ASP A 119 -1.54 19.32 1.79
C ASP A 119 -1.22 17.85 2.09
N THR A 120 -0.52 17.18 1.19
CA THR A 120 -0.19 15.76 1.28
C THR A 120 1.28 15.56 1.61
N VAL A 121 1.54 14.57 2.46
CA VAL A 121 2.90 14.17 2.81
C VAL A 121 3.08 12.69 2.52
N VAL A 122 4.25 12.35 1.99
CA VAL A 122 4.68 10.96 1.82
C VAL A 122 5.83 10.70 2.77
N THR A 123 5.65 9.76 3.68
CA THR A 123 6.67 9.36 4.66
C THR A 123 7.19 7.96 4.31
N PHE A 124 8.51 7.83 4.27
CA PHE A 124 9.19 6.57 3.97
C PHE A 124 9.78 6.00 5.24
N TYR A 125 9.46 4.74 5.52
CA TYR A 125 10.06 3.97 6.61
C TYR A 125 10.95 2.89 5.98
N ILE A 126 12.19 2.81 6.45
CA ILE A 126 13.17 1.86 5.92
C ILE A 126 13.57 0.89 7.02
N ALA A 127 13.46 -0.39 6.72
CA ALA A 127 13.82 -1.45 7.66
C ALA A 127 15.34 -1.48 7.93
#